data_4036188c56109399293b201e7ed45cfa
#
_entry.id   4036188c56109399293b201e7ed45cfa
#
_cell.length_a   1.000
_cell.length_b   1.000
_cell.length_c   1.000
_cell.angle_alpha   90.00
_cell.angle_beta   90.00
_cell.angle_gamma   90.00
#
_symmetry.space_group_name_H-M   'P 1'
#
loop_
_entity.id
_entity.type
_entity.pdbx_description
1 polymer ?
#
loop_
_entity_poly.entity_id
_entity_poly.type
_entity_poly.pdbx_seq_one_letter_code
_entity_poly.pdbx_strand_id
1 'polypeptide(L)'
;MARKWGQHFLIRQGVVERMLKQAQIAAGDEVLEIGPGNGFLTRSLLRRGARVTSVEIDPRLCGELKNNFGNQEAFVLVESDVMQVDPNSLCPENPERSKLVANLPYQIATALLLRLLPFRNCWKSMTLMVQKEVADRICATPAQKKDYGSLSLAAGMAFECRQFLNVPPAAFRPMPKVESSLIFLEPKDSGWNSEEEKQFLKWSQMLFANRRKFLTNSIKRHFPEWFKKDQNIFQQTLRNRRPEELPHQEWFDLFQNYLNFKKSEC
;
A
#
# COMPACT_ATOMS: atom_id res chain seq x y z
N MET A 1 -21.45 -1.34 23.70
CA MET A 1 -20.49 -0.23 23.49
C MET A 1 -20.14 -0.18 22.03
N ALA A 2 -20.36 0.95 21.36
CA ALA A 2 -19.99 1.12 19.95
C ALA A 2 -18.47 0.97 19.82
N ARG A 3 -18.03 0.11 18.92
CA ARG A 3 -16.60 -0.13 18.69
C ARG A 3 -16.00 1.09 17.98
N LYS A 4 -15.23 1.87 18.73
CA LYS A 4 -14.64 3.16 18.31
C LYS A 4 -13.76 3.04 17.04
N TRP A 5 -13.26 1.83 16.71
CA TRP A 5 -12.25 1.60 15.68
C TRP A 5 -12.68 0.65 14.55
N GLY A 6 -13.96 0.23 14.48
CA GLY A 6 -14.44 -0.67 13.42
C GLY A 6 -13.66 -2.00 13.30
N GLN A 7 -13.21 -2.53 14.43
CA GLN A 7 -12.31 -3.68 14.51
C GLN A 7 -12.97 -4.99 14.07
N HIS A 8 -12.31 -5.73 13.20
CA HIS A 8 -12.65 -7.09 12.76
C HIS A 8 -11.44 -7.99 13.01
N PHE A 9 -11.51 -8.82 14.05
CA PHE A 9 -10.39 -9.69 14.43
C PHE A 9 -10.37 -10.94 13.55
N LEU A 10 -9.23 -11.23 12.94
CA LEU A 10 -9.01 -12.47 12.22
C LEU A 10 -9.04 -13.65 13.22
N ILE A 11 -9.77 -14.71 12.86
CA ILE A 11 -9.92 -15.92 13.69
C ILE A 11 -9.54 -17.21 12.93
N ARG A 12 -9.24 -17.12 11.64
CA ARG A 12 -8.90 -18.26 10.78
C ARG A 12 -7.39 -18.47 10.71
N GLN A 13 -6.87 -19.50 11.41
CA GLN A 13 -5.44 -19.84 11.39
C GLN A 13 -4.90 -20.12 9.98
N GLY A 14 -5.68 -20.78 9.12
CA GLY A 14 -5.26 -21.03 7.74
C GLY A 14 -4.97 -19.77 6.91
N VAL A 15 -5.64 -18.64 7.23
CA VAL A 15 -5.34 -17.35 6.58
C VAL A 15 -3.98 -16.83 7.07
N VAL A 16 -3.73 -16.87 8.38
CA VAL A 16 -2.44 -16.48 8.96
C VAL A 16 -1.30 -17.30 8.36
N GLU A 17 -1.45 -18.62 8.26
CA GLU A 17 -0.42 -19.47 7.66
C GLU A 17 -0.12 -19.13 6.21
N ARG A 18 -1.14 -18.74 5.44
CA ARG A 18 -0.95 -18.26 4.07
C ARG A 18 -0.21 -16.93 4.03
N MET A 19 -0.51 -15.99 4.95
CA MET A 19 0.25 -14.73 5.08
C MET A 19 1.72 -15.00 5.39
N LEU A 20 2.00 -15.80 6.42
CA LEU A 20 3.37 -16.09 6.85
C LEU A 20 4.17 -16.87 5.80
N LYS A 21 3.52 -17.79 5.08
CA LYS A 21 4.13 -18.51 3.96
C LYS A 21 4.49 -17.58 2.81
N GLN A 22 3.57 -16.68 2.42
CA GLN A 22 3.81 -15.71 1.34
C GLN A 22 4.91 -14.72 1.72
N ALA A 23 4.90 -14.23 2.96
CA ALA A 23 5.94 -13.35 3.50
C ALA A 23 7.27 -14.09 3.73
N GLN A 24 7.32 -15.43 3.59
CA GLN A 24 8.51 -16.25 3.86
C GLN A 24 9.12 -15.98 5.24
N ILE A 25 8.26 -15.88 6.29
CA ILE A 25 8.71 -15.59 7.64
C ILE A 25 9.62 -16.71 8.16
N ALA A 26 10.83 -16.32 8.56
CA ALA A 26 11.88 -17.18 9.15
C ALA A 26 12.34 -16.65 10.51
N ALA A 27 13.06 -17.49 11.24
CA ALA A 27 13.64 -17.10 12.52
C ALA A 27 14.65 -15.97 12.34
N GLY A 28 14.56 -14.97 13.21
CA GLY A 28 15.38 -13.76 13.19
C GLY A 28 14.97 -12.71 12.16
N ASP A 29 13.87 -12.89 11.43
CA ASP A 29 13.29 -11.81 10.66
C ASP A 29 12.73 -10.71 11.57
N GLU A 30 12.84 -9.47 11.13
CA GLU A 30 12.25 -8.30 11.79
C GLU A 30 10.89 -7.99 11.13
N VAL A 31 9.82 -8.04 11.92
CA VAL A 31 8.47 -7.86 11.38
C VAL A 31 7.80 -6.66 12.01
N LEU A 32 7.41 -5.70 11.18
CA LEU A 32 6.46 -4.67 11.57
C LEU A 32 5.04 -5.20 11.38
N GLU A 33 4.26 -5.19 12.46
CA GLU A 33 2.84 -5.49 12.45
C GLU A 33 2.02 -4.25 12.81
N ILE A 34 1.09 -3.88 11.96
CA ILE A 34 0.21 -2.72 12.19
C ILE A 34 -1.19 -3.20 12.53
N GLY A 35 -1.69 -2.77 13.68
CA GLY A 35 -2.99 -3.18 14.20
C GLY A 35 -3.02 -4.66 14.60
N PRO A 36 -2.19 -5.11 15.56
CA PRO A 36 -2.15 -6.50 16.01
C PRO A 36 -3.46 -6.99 16.60
N GLY A 37 -4.31 -6.06 17.07
CA GLY A 37 -5.59 -6.38 17.67
C GLY A 37 -5.41 -7.25 18.92
N ASN A 38 -6.03 -8.44 18.92
CA ASN A 38 -5.90 -9.40 20.03
C ASN A 38 -4.61 -10.26 19.97
N GLY A 39 -3.67 -9.94 19.04
CA GLY A 39 -2.39 -10.64 18.92
C GLY A 39 -2.45 -12.01 18.21
N PHE A 40 -3.50 -12.26 17.41
CA PHE A 40 -3.65 -13.54 16.73
C PHE A 40 -2.56 -13.77 15.68
N LEU A 41 -2.23 -12.76 14.88
CA LEU A 41 -1.12 -12.78 13.93
C LEU A 41 0.23 -12.70 14.65
N THR A 42 0.37 -11.79 15.63
CA THR A 42 1.56 -11.61 16.49
C THR A 42 2.06 -12.94 17.05
N ARG A 43 1.16 -13.74 17.65
CA ARG A 43 1.49 -15.06 18.20
C ARG A 43 2.10 -16.01 17.17
N SER A 44 1.62 -15.97 15.95
CA SER A 44 2.09 -16.85 14.86
C SER A 44 3.43 -16.39 14.32
N LEU A 45 3.69 -15.08 14.28
CA LEU A 45 4.98 -14.48 13.93
C LEU A 45 6.06 -14.86 14.97
N LEU A 46 5.77 -14.65 16.25
CA LEU A 46 6.69 -14.99 17.36
C LEU A 46 7.01 -16.50 17.40
N ARG A 47 6.01 -17.36 17.18
CA ARG A 47 6.22 -18.82 17.09
C ARG A 47 7.16 -19.24 15.95
N ARG A 48 7.29 -18.45 14.90
CA ARG A 48 8.25 -18.67 13.81
C ARG A 48 9.64 -18.09 14.12
N GLY A 49 9.83 -17.52 15.30
CA GLY A 49 11.10 -16.94 15.73
C GLY A 49 11.37 -15.55 15.16
N ALA A 50 10.36 -14.86 14.64
CA ALA A 50 10.48 -13.47 14.20
C ALA A 50 10.59 -12.53 15.42
N ARG A 51 11.30 -11.41 15.26
CA ARG A 51 11.22 -10.25 16.15
C ARG A 51 10.09 -9.37 15.66
N VAL A 52 9.12 -9.06 16.51
CA VAL A 52 7.89 -8.37 16.12
C VAL A 52 7.80 -7.02 16.80
N THR A 53 7.75 -5.97 16.01
CA THR A 53 7.34 -4.62 16.46
C THR A 53 5.90 -4.39 16.03
N SER A 54 4.98 -4.25 17.00
CA SER A 54 3.56 -4.01 16.73
C SER A 54 3.16 -2.59 17.10
N VAL A 55 2.36 -1.92 16.23
CA VAL A 55 1.79 -0.60 16.50
C VAL A 55 0.29 -0.73 16.71
N GLU A 56 -0.21 -0.36 17.90
CA GLU A 56 -1.63 -0.44 18.27
C GLU A 56 -2.11 0.87 18.90
N ILE A 57 -3.33 1.30 18.51
CA ILE A 57 -3.93 2.54 18.98
C ILE A 57 -4.91 2.34 20.15
N ASP A 58 -5.50 1.13 20.30
CA ASP A 58 -6.49 0.85 21.34
C ASP A 58 -5.78 0.50 22.67
N PRO A 59 -5.84 1.37 23.71
CA PRO A 59 -5.14 1.12 24.97
C PRO A 59 -5.57 -0.18 25.68
N ARG A 60 -6.81 -0.63 25.45
CA ARG A 60 -7.30 -1.89 26.01
C ARG A 60 -6.58 -3.07 25.38
N LEU A 61 -6.42 -3.06 24.03
CA LEU A 61 -5.68 -4.10 23.33
C LEU A 61 -4.19 -4.03 23.62
N CYS A 62 -3.62 -2.83 23.81
CA CYS A 62 -2.25 -2.68 24.27
C CYS A 62 -2.02 -3.38 25.61
N GLY A 63 -2.96 -3.25 26.58
CA GLY A 63 -2.90 -3.97 27.84
C GLY A 63 -2.95 -5.50 27.66
N GLU A 64 -3.84 -6.00 26.79
CA GLU A 64 -3.92 -7.43 26.47
C GLU A 64 -2.64 -7.95 25.82
N LEU A 65 -2.04 -7.21 24.90
CA LEU A 65 -0.80 -7.55 24.20
C LEU A 65 0.41 -7.59 25.16
N LYS A 66 0.52 -6.61 26.07
CA LYS A 66 1.55 -6.58 27.10
C LYS A 66 1.45 -7.80 28.02
N ASN A 67 0.24 -8.16 28.44
CA ASN A 67 0.02 -9.33 29.29
C ASN A 67 0.38 -10.64 28.59
N ASN A 68 0.10 -10.73 27.27
CA ASN A 68 0.33 -11.95 26.50
C ASN A 68 1.78 -12.12 26.01
N PHE A 69 2.45 -11.02 25.69
CA PHE A 69 3.74 -11.06 24.97
C PHE A 69 4.81 -10.16 25.60
N GLY A 70 4.49 -9.28 26.57
CA GLY A 70 5.42 -8.28 27.08
C GLY A 70 6.68 -8.82 27.75
N ASN A 71 6.67 -10.10 28.17
CA ASN A 71 7.86 -10.77 28.73
C ASN A 71 8.76 -11.42 27.65
N GLN A 72 8.41 -11.33 26.38
CA GLN A 72 9.19 -11.89 25.27
C GLN A 72 10.13 -10.82 24.71
N GLU A 73 11.44 -11.02 24.75
CA GLU A 73 12.44 -10.09 24.20
C GLU A 73 12.25 -9.83 22.69
N ALA A 74 11.63 -10.78 21.99
CA ALA A 74 11.33 -10.69 20.57
C ALA A 74 10.07 -9.83 20.25
N PHE A 75 9.40 -9.25 21.26
CA PHE A 75 8.18 -8.45 21.06
C PHE A 75 8.33 -7.03 21.59
N VAL A 76 8.06 -6.08 20.71
CA VAL A 76 8.03 -4.64 21.03
C VAL A 76 6.64 -4.09 20.70
N LEU A 77 6.02 -3.38 21.62
CA LEU A 77 4.73 -2.71 21.41
C LEU A 77 4.90 -1.18 21.40
N VAL A 78 4.45 -0.57 20.32
CA VAL A 78 4.32 0.89 20.15
C VAL A 78 2.86 1.27 20.32
N GLU A 79 2.53 1.91 21.44
CA GLU A 79 1.16 2.34 21.76
C GLU A 79 0.88 3.70 21.12
N SER A 80 0.47 3.69 19.87
CA SER A 80 0.26 4.94 19.10
C SER A 80 -0.69 4.72 17.93
N ASP A 81 -1.23 5.83 17.42
CA ASP A 81 -1.82 5.88 16.09
C ASP A 81 -0.69 5.81 15.05
N VAL A 82 -0.67 4.74 14.25
CA VAL A 82 0.31 4.56 13.18
C VAL A 82 0.34 5.74 12.20
N MET A 83 -0.76 6.45 12.04
CA MET A 83 -0.83 7.66 11.21
C MET A 83 -0.11 8.87 11.82
N GLN A 84 0.26 8.83 13.10
CA GLN A 84 1.01 9.87 13.81
C GLN A 84 2.48 9.49 14.07
N VAL A 85 2.81 8.21 13.99
CA VAL A 85 4.19 7.71 14.15
C VAL A 85 5.03 8.14 12.96
N ASP A 86 6.23 8.69 13.18
CA ASP A 86 7.17 8.93 12.07
C ASP A 86 7.53 7.61 11.38
N PRO A 87 7.30 7.45 10.08
CA PRO A 87 7.65 6.22 9.38
C PRO A 87 9.13 5.84 9.47
N ASN A 88 10.04 6.83 9.60
CA ASN A 88 11.46 6.55 9.80
C ASN A 88 11.72 5.74 11.08
N SER A 89 10.98 6.00 12.15
CA SER A 89 11.11 5.27 13.42
C SER A 89 10.60 3.82 13.35
N LEU A 90 9.87 3.49 12.30
CA LEU A 90 9.36 2.13 12.02
C LEU A 90 10.26 1.37 11.05
N CYS A 91 11.26 2.04 10.46
CA CYS A 91 12.22 1.41 9.57
C CYS A 91 13.22 0.59 10.40
N PRO A 92 13.34 -0.71 10.14
CA PRO A 92 14.29 -1.56 10.83
C PRO A 92 15.74 -1.31 10.38
N GLU A 93 16.70 -1.78 11.14
CA GLU A 93 18.14 -1.62 10.83
C GLU A 93 18.56 -2.46 9.61
N ASN A 94 17.92 -3.62 9.40
CA ASN A 94 18.25 -4.51 8.30
C ASN A 94 17.06 -4.72 7.36
N PRO A 95 16.92 -3.92 6.28
CA PRO A 95 15.84 -4.04 5.32
C PRO A 95 15.71 -5.41 4.66
N GLU A 96 16.83 -6.12 4.42
CA GLU A 96 16.83 -7.43 3.76
C GLU A 96 16.17 -8.54 4.59
N ARG A 97 16.13 -8.38 5.92
CA ARG A 97 15.45 -9.28 6.86
C ARG A 97 14.14 -8.74 7.37
N SER A 98 13.72 -7.59 6.90
CA SER A 98 12.59 -6.86 7.43
C SER A 98 11.37 -7.02 6.56
N LYS A 99 10.22 -7.19 7.18
CA LYS A 99 8.95 -7.43 6.51
C LYS A 99 7.83 -6.68 7.22
N LEU A 100 6.88 -6.17 6.45
CA LEU A 100 5.65 -5.64 7.00
C LEU A 100 4.55 -6.68 6.80
N VAL A 101 3.94 -7.18 7.87
CA VAL A 101 2.85 -8.16 7.80
C VAL A 101 1.69 -7.66 8.65
N ALA A 102 0.53 -7.40 8.05
CA ALA A 102 -0.57 -6.78 8.78
C ALA A 102 -1.96 -7.16 8.26
N ASN A 103 -2.92 -7.26 9.18
CA ASN A 103 -4.34 -7.15 8.89
C ASN A 103 -4.76 -5.69 9.09
N LEU A 104 -4.68 -4.87 8.03
CA LEU A 104 -4.86 -3.43 8.16
C LEU A 104 -6.30 -3.04 8.51
N PRO A 105 -6.49 -2.07 9.43
CA PRO A 105 -7.79 -1.46 9.64
C PRO A 105 -8.30 -0.83 8.33
N TYR A 106 -9.51 -1.18 7.90
CA TYR A 106 -10.04 -0.81 6.59
C TYR A 106 -10.08 0.69 6.33
N GLN A 107 -10.33 1.47 7.39
CA GLN A 107 -10.47 2.93 7.30
C GLN A 107 -9.18 3.64 6.91
N ILE A 108 -8.02 3.09 7.26
CA ILE A 108 -6.72 3.74 7.04
C ILE A 108 -5.87 3.05 5.97
N ALA A 109 -6.25 1.86 5.48
CA ALA A 109 -5.42 1.02 4.63
C ALA A 109 -4.83 1.77 3.42
N THR A 110 -5.67 2.51 2.67
CA THR A 110 -5.21 3.29 1.51
C THR A 110 -4.30 4.45 1.91
N ALA A 111 -4.69 5.23 2.93
CA ALA A 111 -3.91 6.37 3.41
C ALA A 111 -2.56 5.93 3.97
N LEU A 112 -2.55 4.82 4.72
CA LEU A 112 -1.34 4.23 5.27
C LEU A 112 -0.40 3.73 4.17
N LEU A 113 -0.92 3.01 3.16
CA LEU A 113 -0.11 2.56 2.03
C LEU A 113 0.56 3.76 1.32
N LEU A 114 -0.20 4.80 1.01
CA LEU A 114 0.35 6.01 0.37
C LEU A 114 1.40 6.70 1.25
N ARG A 115 1.21 6.70 2.56
CA ARG A 115 2.18 7.24 3.52
C ARG A 115 3.49 6.45 3.57
N LEU A 116 3.40 5.12 3.42
CA LEU A 116 4.56 4.23 3.45
C LEU A 116 5.31 4.13 2.12
N LEU A 117 4.74 4.63 1.02
CA LEU A 117 5.40 4.58 -0.31
C LEU A 117 6.84 5.12 -0.30
N PRO A 118 7.14 6.31 0.28
CA PRO A 118 8.50 6.84 0.31
C PRO A 118 9.48 5.99 1.14
N PHE A 119 8.96 5.17 2.04
CA PHE A 119 9.72 4.33 2.97
C PHE A 119 9.74 2.85 2.56
N ARG A 120 9.26 2.52 1.36
CA ARG A 120 9.10 1.14 0.90
C ARG A 120 10.35 0.27 1.04
N ASN A 121 11.51 0.87 0.82
CA ASN A 121 12.80 0.18 0.89
C ASN A 121 13.24 -0.16 2.32
N CYS A 122 12.49 0.25 3.36
CA CYS A 122 12.69 -0.20 4.73
C CYS A 122 12.31 -1.68 4.92
N TRP A 123 11.54 -2.25 4.02
CA TRP A 123 11.07 -3.63 4.10
C TRP A 123 11.35 -4.37 2.80
N LYS A 124 11.86 -5.58 2.92
CA LYS A 124 12.05 -6.50 1.79
C LYS A 124 10.73 -6.81 1.08
N SER A 125 9.65 -6.91 1.86
CA SER A 125 8.30 -7.15 1.33
C SER A 125 7.22 -6.72 2.32
N MET A 126 6.01 -6.49 1.80
CA MET A 126 4.81 -6.25 2.59
C MET A 126 3.73 -7.29 2.25
N THR A 127 3.19 -7.95 3.26
CA THR A 127 2.05 -8.88 3.13
C THR A 127 0.87 -8.31 3.91
N LEU A 128 -0.11 -7.79 3.18
CA LEU A 128 -1.20 -7.00 3.77
C LEU A 128 -2.54 -7.67 3.52
N MET A 129 -3.41 -7.65 4.52
CA MET A 129 -4.83 -7.94 4.36
C MET A 129 -5.61 -6.62 4.36
N VAL A 130 -6.37 -6.40 3.29
CA VAL A 130 -7.17 -5.20 3.08
C VAL A 130 -8.56 -5.58 2.58
N GLN A 131 -9.50 -4.63 2.51
CA GLN A 131 -10.77 -4.88 1.81
C GLN A 131 -10.51 -5.28 0.36
N LYS A 132 -11.32 -6.20 -0.17
CA LYS A 132 -11.17 -6.71 -1.53
C LYS A 132 -11.17 -5.59 -2.57
N GLU A 133 -12.07 -4.63 -2.47
CA GLU A 133 -12.10 -3.46 -3.36
C GLU A 133 -10.77 -2.67 -3.34
N VAL A 134 -10.16 -2.51 -2.16
CA VAL A 134 -8.87 -1.82 -2.02
C VAL A 134 -7.76 -2.65 -2.67
N ALA A 135 -7.76 -3.97 -2.47
CA ALA A 135 -6.81 -4.88 -3.10
C ALA A 135 -6.93 -4.85 -4.63
N ASP A 136 -8.18 -4.93 -5.13
CA ASP A 136 -8.47 -4.87 -6.57
C ASP A 136 -7.92 -3.56 -7.18
N ARG A 137 -8.09 -2.43 -6.48
CA ARG A 137 -7.56 -1.13 -6.94
C ARG A 137 -6.02 -1.01 -6.85
N ILE A 138 -5.39 -1.59 -5.82
CA ILE A 138 -3.93 -1.58 -5.69
C ILE A 138 -3.27 -2.40 -6.80
N CYS A 139 -3.82 -3.59 -7.08
CA CYS A 139 -3.24 -4.54 -8.02
C CYS A 139 -3.81 -4.43 -9.45
N ALA A 140 -4.69 -3.45 -9.72
CA ALA A 140 -5.34 -3.31 -11.01
C ALA A 140 -4.37 -2.95 -12.14
N THR A 141 -4.63 -3.51 -13.32
CA THR A 141 -4.03 -3.15 -14.61
C THR A 141 -5.10 -2.54 -15.51
N PRO A 142 -4.75 -1.97 -16.68
CA PRO A 142 -5.75 -1.46 -17.63
C PRO A 142 -6.82 -2.46 -18.08
N ALA A 143 -6.54 -3.77 -17.96
CA ALA A 143 -7.54 -4.81 -18.22
C ALA A 143 -8.71 -4.74 -17.24
N GLN A 144 -8.46 -4.32 -15.99
CA GLN A 144 -9.47 -4.08 -14.95
C GLN A 144 -9.88 -2.60 -14.91
N LYS A 145 -10.37 -2.06 -16.03
CA LYS A 145 -10.70 -0.62 -16.20
C LYS A 145 -11.44 -0.01 -15.01
N LYS A 146 -12.40 -0.73 -14.41
CA LYS A 146 -13.21 -0.23 -13.29
C LYS A 146 -12.35 0.12 -12.07
N ASP A 147 -11.36 -0.69 -11.76
CA ASP A 147 -10.56 -0.61 -10.53
C ASP A 147 -9.23 0.13 -10.76
N TYR A 148 -8.78 0.19 -12.01
CA TYR A 148 -7.55 0.88 -12.39
C TYR A 148 -7.64 2.39 -12.22
N GLY A 149 -6.70 2.98 -11.52
CA GLY A 149 -6.71 4.41 -11.19
C GLY A 149 -5.41 4.93 -10.60
N SER A 150 -5.44 6.12 -10.03
CA SER A 150 -4.26 6.75 -9.42
C SER A 150 -3.64 5.92 -8.29
N LEU A 151 -4.44 5.14 -7.54
CA LEU A 151 -3.91 4.22 -6.53
C LEU A 151 -3.12 3.07 -7.16
N SER A 152 -3.61 2.53 -8.29
CA SER A 152 -2.90 1.50 -9.05
C SER A 152 -1.56 2.02 -9.59
N LEU A 153 -1.54 3.27 -10.07
CA LEU A 153 -0.30 3.92 -10.52
C LEU A 153 0.68 4.16 -9.39
N ALA A 154 0.19 4.67 -8.25
CA ALA A 154 1.01 4.91 -7.06
C ALA A 154 1.66 3.61 -6.57
N ALA A 155 0.86 2.54 -6.44
CA ALA A 155 1.35 1.23 -6.04
C ALA A 155 2.30 0.64 -7.09
N GLY A 156 1.93 0.69 -8.38
CA GLY A 156 2.74 0.16 -9.47
C GLY A 156 4.04 0.94 -9.73
N MET A 157 4.15 2.19 -9.28
CA MET A 157 5.41 2.93 -9.27
C MET A 157 6.40 2.35 -8.24
N ALA A 158 5.89 2.00 -7.07
CA ALA A 158 6.69 1.68 -5.90
C ALA A 158 6.87 0.18 -5.66
N PHE A 159 5.97 -0.67 -6.19
CA PHE A 159 5.92 -2.09 -5.89
C PHE A 159 5.57 -2.94 -7.10
N GLU A 160 6.07 -4.18 -7.09
CA GLU A 160 5.41 -5.30 -7.76
C GLU A 160 4.26 -5.77 -6.86
N CYS A 161 3.01 -5.68 -7.39
CA CYS A 161 1.80 -5.94 -6.61
C CYS A 161 1.16 -7.26 -7.05
N ARG A 162 0.85 -8.14 -6.08
CA ARG A 162 0.13 -9.40 -6.36
C ARG A 162 -0.97 -9.63 -5.33
N GLN A 163 -2.20 -9.85 -5.79
CA GLN A 163 -3.29 -10.37 -4.98
C GLN A 163 -3.25 -11.90 -5.04
N PHE A 164 -3.26 -12.60 -3.90
CA PHE A 164 -3.03 -14.05 -3.89
C PHE A 164 -4.07 -14.86 -3.12
N LEU A 165 -4.96 -14.23 -2.34
CA LEU A 165 -6.02 -14.94 -1.63
C LEU A 165 -7.19 -14.01 -1.30
N ASN A 166 -8.41 -14.43 -1.63
CA ASN A 166 -9.63 -13.79 -1.12
C ASN A 166 -10.02 -14.40 0.22
N VAL A 167 -10.42 -13.57 1.17
CA VAL A 167 -10.74 -13.97 2.54
C VAL A 167 -12.20 -13.62 2.82
N PRO A 168 -13.05 -14.63 3.05
CA PRO A 168 -14.47 -14.41 3.28
C PRO A 168 -14.72 -13.73 4.64
N PRO A 169 -15.83 -12.98 4.80
CA PRO A 169 -16.22 -12.34 6.04
C PRO A 169 -16.25 -13.26 7.26
N ALA A 170 -16.60 -14.54 7.07
CA ALA A 170 -16.64 -15.55 8.13
C ALA A 170 -15.26 -15.86 8.76
N ALA A 171 -14.16 -15.36 8.18
CA ALA A 171 -12.83 -15.45 8.76
C ALA A 171 -12.60 -14.48 9.92
N PHE A 172 -13.55 -13.60 10.22
CA PHE A 172 -13.40 -12.52 11.20
C PHE A 172 -14.51 -12.53 12.27
N ARG A 173 -14.21 -11.95 13.44
CA ARG A 173 -15.18 -11.62 14.49
C ARG A 173 -14.94 -10.21 15.02
N PRO A 174 -15.99 -9.36 15.00
CA PRO A 174 -17.24 -9.54 14.29
C PRO A 174 -17.03 -9.64 12.78
N MET A 175 -17.96 -10.29 12.11
CA MET A 175 -17.94 -10.46 10.66
C MET A 175 -18.09 -9.11 9.96
N PRO A 176 -17.18 -8.72 9.05
CA PRO A 176 -17.34 -7.53 8.22
C PRO A 176 -18.45 -7.72 7.18
N LYS A 177 -18.90 -6.62 6.58
CA LYS A 177 -19.91 -6.64 5.51
C LYS A 177 -19.34 -6.97 4.13
N VAL A 178 -18.03 -6.93 3.99
CA VAL A 178 -17.32 -7.08 2.72
C VAL A 178 -16.22 -8.13 2.84
N GLU A 179 -15.83 -8.71 1.70
CA GLU A 179 -14.68 -9.59 1.61
C GLU A 179 -13.37 -8.82 1.81
N SER A 180 -12.35 -9.52 2.27
CA SER A 180 -10.97 -9.06 2.31
C SER A 180 -10.14 -9.78 1.26
N SER A 181 -8.95 -9.26 1.01
CA SER A 181 -7.95 -9.93 0.19
C SER A 181 -6.57 -9.75 0.77
N LEU A 182 -5.75 -10.77 0.54
CA LEU A 182 -4.32 -10.71 0.83
C LEU A 182 -3.58 -10.24 -0.42
N ILE A 183 -2.77 -9.20 -0.24
CA ILE A 183 -1.86 -8.68 -1.26
C ILE A 183 -0.42 -8.85 -0.80
N PHE A 184 0.46 -9.04 -1.76
CA PHE A 184 1.90 -9.09 -1.57
C PHE A 184 2.54 -8.01 -2.42
N LEU A 185 3.37 -7.19 -1.79
CA LEU A 185 4.03 -6.04 -2.38
C LEU A 185 5.53 -6.21 -2.20
N GLU A 186 6.27 -6.20 -3.29
CA GLU A 186 7.74 -6.17 -3.30
C GLU A 186 8.20 -4.80 -3.76
N PRO A 187 9.00 -4.08 -2.96
CA PRO A 187 9.54 -2.78 -3.35
C PRO A 187 10.32 -2.87 -4.65
N LYS A 188 10.17 -1.85 -5.48
CA LYS A 188 10.97 -1.67 -6.68
C LYS A 188 11.48 -0.25 -6.80
N ASP A 189 12.56 -0.08 -7.54
CA ASP A 189 13.08 1.23 -7.91
C ASP A 189 12.17 1.84 -8.98
N SER A 190 11.74 3.07 -8.76
CA SER A 190 10.98 3.84 -9.75
C SER A 190 11.88 4.51 -10.80
N GLY A 191 13.17 4.61 -10.53
CA GLY A 191 14.13 5.42 -11.30
C GLY A 191 14.00 6.92 -11.05
N TRP A 192 13.19 7.36 -10.06
CA TRP A 192 12.96 8.75 -9.69
C TRP A 192 13.40 9.04 -8.25
N ASN A 193 13.81 10.27 -8.00
CA ASN A 193 14.05 10.73 -6.64
C ASN A 193 12.73 10.98 -5.88
N SER A 194 12.82 11.15 -4.56
CA SER A 194 11.63 11.31 -3.70
C SER A 194 10.74 12.51 -4.06
N GLU A 195 11.31 13.57 -4.63
CA GLU A 195 10.52 14.74 -5.05
C GLU A 195 9.80 14.47 -6.37
N GLU A 196 10.45 13.79 -7.31
CA GLU A 196 9.85 13.37 -8.57
C GLU A 196 8.71 12.36 -8.32
N GLU A 197 8.87 11.43 -7.38
CA GLU A 197 7.80 10.50 -6.95
C GLU A 197 6.59 11.26 -6.38
N LYS A 198 6.81 12.23 -5.50
CA LYS A 198 5.73 13.08 -4.97
C LYS A 198 5.03 13.87 -6.07
N GLN A 199 5.79 14.38 -7.02
CA GLN A 199 5.23 15.07 -8.19
C GLN A 199 4.39 14.11 -9.03
N PHE A 200 4.87 12.89 -9.31
CA PHE A 200 4.12 11.88 -10.04
C PHE A 200 2.77 11.56 -9.39
N LEU A 201 2.74 11.38 -8.08
CA LEU A 201 1.50 11.10 -7.33
C LEU A 201 0.48 12.22 -7.52
N LYS A 202 0.88 13.48 -7.34
CA LYS A 202 -0.01 14.64 -7.52
C LYS A 202 -0.46 14.78 -8.98
N TRP A 203 0.49 14.68 -9.90
CA TRP A 203 0.27 14.82 -11.34
C TRP A 203 -0.69 13.73 -11.86
N SER A 204 -0.48 12.47 -11.50
CA SER A 204 -1.35 11.37 -11.90
C SER A 204 -2.75 11.48 -11.31
N GLN A 205 -2.90 11.91 -10.05
CA GLN A 205 -4.21 12.17 -9.43
C GLN A 205 -5.00 13.23 -10.19
N MET A 206 -4.37 14.36 -10.57
CA MET A 206 -5.02 15.41 -11.35
C MET A 206 -5.52 14.90 -12.70
N LEU A 207 -4.72 14.11 -13.39
CA LEU A 207 -5.08 13.56 -14.70
C LEU A 207 -6.18 12.49 -14.60
N PHE A 208 -6.19 11.69 -13.52
CA PHE A 208 -7.25 10.70 -13.28
C PHE A 208 -8.56 11.30 -12.75
N ALA A 209 -8.59 12.54 -12.26
CA ALA A 209 -9.79 13.16 -11.71
C ALA A 209 -10.98 13.14 -12.69
N ASN A 210 -10.69 13.15 -13.99
CA ASN A 210 -11.69 13.10 -15.06
C ASN A 210 -11.55 11.81 -15.89
N ARG A 211 -11.47 10.63 -15.26
CA ARG A 211 -11.19 9.34 -15.92
C ARG A 211 -12.08 9.00 -17.14
N ARG A 212 -13.30 9.54 -17.19
CA ARG A 212 -14.25 9.32 -18.32
C ARG A 212 -13.99 10.22 -19.52
N LYS A 213 -13.15 11.26 -19.40
CA LYS A 213 -12.76 12.16 -20.50
C LYS A 213 -11.46 11.70 -21.11
N PHE A 214 -11.18 12.11 -22.34
CA PHE A 214 -9.90 11.86 -22.99
C PHE A 214 -8.76 12.51 -22.19
N LEU A 215 -7.65 11.82 -22.07
CA LEU A 215 -6.49 12.27 -21.27
C LEU A 215 -5.93 13.60 -21.81
N THR A 216 -5.92 13.78 -23.12
CA THR A 216 -5.51 15.04 -23.78
C THR A 216 -6.28 16.26 -23.28
N ASN A 217 -7.57 16.11 -22.95
CA ASN A 217 -8.38 17.22 -22.41
C ASN A 217 -7.92 17.60 -20.99
N SER A 218 -7.52 16.60 -20.17
CA SER A 218 -6.99 16.86 -18.83
C SER A 218 -5.61 17.50 -18.90
N ILE A 219 -4.74 17.04 -19.82
CA ILE A 219 -3.41 17.63 -20.04
C ILE A 219 -3.55 19.09 -20.51
N LYS A 220 -4.38 19.34 -21.52
CA LYS A 220 -4.64 20.71 -22.02
C LYS A 220 -5.13 21.66 -20.93
N ARG A 221 -5.98 21.14 -20.01
CA ARG A 221 -6.55 21.95 -18.92
C ARG A 221 -5.54 22.28 -17.83
N HIS A 222 -4.74 21.31 -17.40
CA HIS A 222 -3.86 21.44 -16.24
C HIS A 222 -2.42 21.82 -16.61
N PHE A 223 -2.01 21.56 -17.87
CA PHE A 223 -0.65 21.78 -18.38
C PHE A 223 -0.70 22.37 -19.81
N PRO A 224 -1.29 23.57 -19.99
CA PRO A 224 -1.54 24.14 -21.31
C PRO A 224 -0.27 24.40 -22.12
N GLU A 225 0.81 24.85 -21.49
CA GLU A 225 2.07 25.14 -22.19
C GLU A 225 2.75 23.84 -22.66
N TRP A 226 2.78 22.82 -21.81
CA TRP A 226 3.26 21.50 -22.18
C TRP A 226 2.43 20.93 -23.34
N PHE A 227 1.09 21.05 -23.27
CA PHE A 227 0.20 20.61 -24.35
C PHE A 227 0.49 21.29 -25.68
N LYS A 228 0.74 22.61 -25.69
CA LYS A 228 1.08 23.36 -26.90
C LYS A 228 2.40 22.90 -27.53
N LYS A 229 3.43 22.73 -26.70
CA LYS A 229 4.78 22.32 -27.15
C LYS A 229 4.77 20.94 -27.80
N ASP A 230 4.09 19.97 -27.17
CA ASP A 230 4.10 18.56 -27.59
C ASP A 230 2.79 18.11 -28.24
N GLN A 231 2.00 19.04 -28.79
CA GLN A 231 0.67 18.76 -29.34
C GLN A 231 0.65 17.61 -30.36
N ASN A 232 1.65 17.53 -31.22
CA ASN A 232 1.75 16.48 -32.22
C ASN A 232 1.97 15.10 -31.60
N ILE A 233 2.80 15.03 -30.56
CA ILE A 233 3.05 13.79 -29.81
C ILE A 233 1.75 13.32 -29.15
N PHE A 234 1.04 14.22 -28.46
CA PHE A 234 -0.22 13.86 -27.82
C PHE A 234 -1.31 13.44 -28.80
N GLN A 235 -1.36 14.02 -30.00
CA GLN A 235 -2.29 13.61 -31.04
C GLN A 235 -1.96 12.21 -31.60
N GLN A 236 -0.69 11.84 -31.67
CA GLN A 236 -0.26 10.54 -32.18
C GLN A 236 -0.42 9.43 -31.13
N THR A 237 0.00 9.69 -29.87
CA THR A 237 0.09 8.66 -28.82
C THR A 237 -1.14 8.57 -27.94
N LEU A 238 -1.83 9.70 -27.66
CA LEU A 238 -2.94 9.78 -26.71
C LEU A 238 -4.29 10.10 -27.35
N ARG A 239 -4.38 10.12 -28.70
CA ARG A 239 -5.63 10.48 -29.40
C ARG A 239 -6.78 9.56 -28.95
N ASN A 240 -7.85 10.18 -28.42
CA ASN A 240 -9.07 9.49 -27.96
C ASN A 240 -8.84 8.44 -26.85
N ARG A 241 -7.70 8.44 -26.18
CA ARG A 241 -7.43 7.54 -25.05
C ARG A 241 -7.85 8.18 -23.73
N ARG A 242 -8.43 7.36 -22.86
CA ARG A 242 -8.79 7.74 -21.49
C ARG A 242 -7.67 7.38 -20.52
N PRO A 243 -7.59 8.03 -19.35
CA PRO A 243 -6.61 7.68 -18.30
C PRO A 243 -6.54 6.18 -17.98
N GLU A 244 -7.70 5.52 -17.91
CA GLU A 244 -7.82 4.10 -17.58
C GLU A 244 -7.36 3.12 -18.68
N GLU A 245 -6.94 3.62 -19.82
CA GLU A 245 -6.52 2.82 -20.97
C GLU A 245 -5.00 2.79 -21.16
N LEU A 246 -4.26 3.60 -20.37
CA LEU A 246 -2.81 3.64 -20.44
C LEU A 246 -2.19 2.63 -19.46
N PRO A 247 -1.32 1.71 -19.93
CA PRO A 247 -0.48 0.88 -19.06
C PRO A 247 0.42 1.71 -18.13
N HIS A 248 0.88 1.13 -17.03
CA HIS A 248 1.79 1.79 -16.10
C HIS A 248 3.02 2.38 -16.80
N GLN A 249 3.63 1.63 -17.70
CA GLN A 249 4.81 2.10 -18.42
C GLN A 249 4.54 3.37 -19.23
N GLU A 250 3.43 3.43 -19.96
CA GLU A 250 3.09 4.63 -20.74
C GLU A 250 2.81 5.84 -19.82
N TRP A 251 2.30 5.63 -18.62
CA TRP A 251 2.16 6.68 -17.62
C TRP A 251 3.51 7.19 -17.13
N PHE A 252 4.47 6.27 -16.92
CA PHE A 252 5.83 6.63 -16.48
C PHE A 252 6.58 7.37 -17.59
N ASP A 253 6.48 6.91 -18.84
CA ASP A 253 7.07 7.58 -20.00
C ASP A 253 6.47 8.98 -20.21
N LEU A 254 5.16 9.11 -20.05
CA LEU A 254 4.47 10.38 -20.16
C LEU A 254 4.90 11.38 -19.05
N PHE A 255 5.09 10.89 -17.84
CA PHE A 255 5.58 11.73 -16.74
C PHE A 255 7.04 12.13 -16.94
N GLN A 256 7.89 11.22 -17.44
CA GLN A 256 9.27 11.53 -17.77
C GLN A 256 9.36 12.63 -18.86
N ASN A 257 8.49 12.57 -19.85
CA ASN A 257 8.37 13.62 -20.86
C ASN A 257 7.95 14.96 -20.21
N TYR A 258 7.00 14.95 -19.29
CA TYR A 258 6.61 16.14 -18.52
C TYR A 258 7.77 16.72 -17.68
N LEU A 259 8.57 15.88 -17.03
CA LEU A 259 9.75 16.33 -16.27
C LEU A 259 10.80 17.00 -17.20
N ASN A 260 11.03 16.43 -18.38
CA ASN A 260 11.95 16.99 -19.38
C ASN A 260 11.44 18.35 -19.88
N PHE A 261 10.13 18.46 -20.14
CA PHE A 261 9.51 19.74 -20.47
C PHE A 261 9.78 20.79 -19.37
N LYS A 262 9.52 20.46 -18.11
CA LYS A 262 9.77 21.38 -16.98
C LYS A 262 11.23 21.84 -16.89
N LYS A 263 12.19 20.92 -17.10
CA LYS A 263 13.63 21.23 -17.08
C LYS A 263 14.04 22.14 -18.25
N SER A 264 13.30 22.14 -19.35
CA SER A 264 13.60 23.03 -20.52
C SER A 264 12.98 24.43 -20.40
N GLU A 265 12.09 24.66 -19.44
CA GLU A 265 11.45 25.95 -19.17
C GLU A 265 12.14 26.73 -18.03
N CYS A 266 13.03 26.05 -17.27
CA CYS A 266 13.90 26.67 -16.24
C CYS A 266 15.25 27.07 -16.83
#